data_10983cb2af7601b141592f23faf644d3
#
_entry.id   10983cb2af7601b141592f23faf644d3
#
_cell.length_a   1.000
_cell.length_b   1.000
_cell.length_c   1.000
_cell.angle_alpha   90.00
_cell.angle_beta   90.00
_cell.angle_gamma   90.00
#
_symmetry.space_group_name_H-M   'P 1'
#
loop_
_entity.id
_entity.type
_entity.pdbx_description
1 polymer ?
#
loop_
_entity_poly.entity_id
_entity_poly.type
_entity_poly.pdbx_seq_one_letter_code
_entity_poly.pdbx_strand_id
1 'polypeptide(L)'
;TPTTKGMPADVLLTPVSTYYTITNNTQTTTPDAGKFVFSRNWLENGNDLIVSGNVERKRTTRVNIYEPEKFFMHTLQERLEACGMQFSNRYAFKEMLPIDSCSLLMAYETPIQAVLDEMMKESDNLNAEAMLYRLAWQATGKRHLSSDEAIKLLQERIEALGYKASNYRIVDGCGLSNYNA
;
A
#
# COMPACT_ATOMS: atom_id res chain seq x y z
N THR A 1 -14.76 11.48 11.65
CA THR A 1 -14.98 12.09 12.98
C THR A 1 -16.46 12.37 13.14
N PRO A 2 -17.09 12.01 14.27
CA PRO A 2 -18.49 12.37 14.54
C PRO A 2 -18.71 13.88 14.48
N THR A 3 -19.91 14.26 14.03
CA THR A 3 -20.41 15.65 14.01
C THR A 3 -21.62 15.79 14.93
N THR A 4 -22.62 16.55 14.55
CA THR A 4 -23.90 16.64 15.24
C THR A 4 -24.70 15.34 15.06
N LYS A 5 -25.38 14.89 16.11
CA LYS A 5 -26.25 13.69 16.10
C LYS A 5 -27.20 13.70 14.90
N GLY A 6 -27.25 12.59 14.17
CA GLY A 6 -28.07 12.40 12.97
C GLY A 6 -27.49 12.99 11.68
N MET A 7 -26.46 13.82 11.77
CA MET A 7 -25.78 14.38 10.60
C MET A 7 -24.67 13.45 10.10
N PRO A 8 -24.27 13.52 8.81
CA PRO A 8 -23.11 12.79 8.32
C PRO A 8 -21.85 13.10 9.14
N ALA A 9 -21.04 12.11 9.39
CA ALA A 9 -19.73 12.30 10.01
C ALA A 9 -18.74 12.96 9.03
N ASP A 10 -17.80 13.73 9.57
CA ASP A 10 -16.69 14.24 8.76
C ASP A 10 -15.75 13.12 8.35
N VAL A 11 -15.46 13.03 7.07
CA VAL A 11 -14.53 12.07 6.48
C VAL A 11 -13.35 12.83 5.90
N LEU A 12 -12.16 12.53 6.41
CA LEU A 12 -10.89 13.04 5.89
C LEU A 12 -10.13 11.89 5.24
N LEU A 13 -9.75 12.08 3.99
CA LEU A 13 -8.90 11.16 3.24
C LEU A 13 -7.50 11.73 3.08
N THR A 14 -6.50 10.90 3.25
CA THR A 14 -5.08 11.29 3.09
C THR A 14 -4.38 10.24 2.24
N PRO A 15 -3.71 10.64 1.16
CA PRO A 15 -3.65 12.01 0.60
C PRO A 15 -4.99 12.45 -0.02
N VAL A 16 -5.25 13.75 -0.06
CA VAL A 16 -6.36 14.31 -0.85
C VAL A 16 -6.01 14.19 -2.32
N SER A 17 -6.91 13.64 -3.11
CA SER A 17 -6.71 13.44 -4.56
C SER A 17 -8.05 13.31 -5.28
N THR A 18 -8.11 13.69 -6.54
CA THR A 18 -9.26 13.47 -7.41
C THR A 18 -9.29 12.07 -8.05
N TYR A 19 -8.31 11.23 -7.73
CA TYR A 19 -8.20 9.86 -8.24
C TYR A 19 -9.30 8.93 -7.73
N TYR A 20 -9.89 9.26 -6.63
CA TYR A 20 -10.99 8.50 -6.01
C TYR A 20 -12.19 9.41 -5.72
N THR A 21 -13.35 8.82 -5.65
CA THR A 21 -14.57 9.47 -5.16
C THR A 21 -14.94 8.96 -3.78
N ILE A 22 -15.76 9.70 -3.04
CA ILE A 22 -16.30 9.26 -1.76
C ILE A 22 -17.80 9.52 -1.67
N THR A 23 -18.54 8.48 -1.32
CA THR A 23 -19.95 8.55 -0.97
C THR A 23 -20.07 8.38 0.53
N ASN A 24 -20.51 9.43 1.23
CA ASN A 24 -20.64 9.45 2.67
C ASN A 24 -22.12 9.31 3.09
N ASN A 25 -22.50 8.10 3.46
CA ASN A 25 -23.81 7.73 3.97
C ASN A 25 -23.78 7.45 5.49
N THR A 26 -22.85 8.05 6.22
CA THR A 26 -22.75 7.88 7.67
C THR A 26 -23.75 8.75 8.40
N GLN A 27 -24.08 8.35 9.64
CA GLN A 27 -24.84 9.16 10.59
C GLN A 27 -24.11 9.16 11.94
N THR A 28 -24.00 10.34 12.53
CA THR A 28 -23.36 10.51 13.83
C THR A 28 -24.30 10.13 14.96
N THR A 29 -23.84 9.25 15.86
CA THR A 29 -24.53 8.83 17.08
C THR A 29 -25.99 8.42 16.82
N THR A 30 -26.19 7.63 15.75
CA THR A 30 -27.51 7.12 15.34
C THR A 30 -27.42 5.59 15.21
N PRO A 31 -27.70 4.83 16.28
CA PRO A 31 -27.57 3.37 16.30
C PRO A 31 -28.36 2.67 15.19
N ASP A 32 -29.55 3.19 14.85
CA ASP A 32 -30.41 2.64 13.79
C ASP A 32 -29.80 2.75 12.38
N ALA A 33 -28.77 3.56 12.19
CA ALA A 33 -28.01 3.62 10.94
C ALA A 33 -27.15 2.37 10.67
N GLY A 34 -27.16 1.43 11.61
CA GLY A 34 -26.41 0.17 11.48
C GLY A 34 -24.92 0.30 11.81
N LYS A 35 -24.19 -0.78 11.65
CA LYS A 35 -22.75 -0.79 11.91
C LYS A 35 -21.99 0.07 10.91
N PHE A 36 -20.92 0.73 11.38
CA PHE A 36 -20.00 1.44 10.51
C PHE A 36 -19.37 0.47 9.51
N VAL A 37 -19.49 0.78 8.23
CA VAL A 37 -18.90 0.06 7.11
C VAL A 37 -18.11 1.04 6.27
N PHE A 38 -16.93 0.62 5.87
CA PHE A 38 -16.12 1.29 4.89
C PHE A 38 -15.77 0.28 3.80
N SER A 39 -16.03 0.61 2.56
CA SER A 39 -15.77 -0.25 1.43
C SER A 39 -15.30 0.54 0.21
N ARG A 40 -14.75 -0.19 -0.74
CA ARG A 40 -14.44 0.28 -2.09
C ARG A 40 -15.17 -0.61 -3.08
N ASN A 41 -15.50 -0.09 -4.23
CA ASN A 41 -16.07 -0.89 -5.32
C ASN A 41 -15.00 -1.80 -5.97
N TRP A 42 -14.48 -2.74 -5.18
CA TRP A 42 -13.33 -3.58 -5.54
C TRP A 42 -13.66 -4.63 -6.61
N LEU A 43 -14.92 -5.09 -6.69
CA LEU A 43 -15.36 -6.07 -7.70
C LEU A 43 -15.32 -5.50 -9.11
N GLU A 44 -15.53 -4.21 -9.26
CA GLU A 44 -15.53 -3.51 -10.53
C GLU A 44 -14.18 -2.81 -10.81
N ASN A 45 -13.16 -3.08 -9.98
CA ASN A 45 -11.87 -2.42 -10.06
C ASN A 45 -11.98 -0.87 -9.99
N GLY A 46 -13.00 -0.38 -9.29
CA GLY A 46 -13.23 1.06 -9.10
C GLY A 46 -12.52 1.61 -7.88
N ASN A 47 -12.37 2.93 -7.82
CA ASN A 47 -11.88 3.67 -6.66
C ASN A 47 -12.99 4.52 -6.02
N ASP A 48 -14.23 4.11 -6.15
CA ASP A 48 -15.35 4.70 -5.44
C ASP A 48 -15.41 4.18 -4.01
N LEU A 49 -15.15 5.06 -3.06
CA LEU A 49 -15.14 4.77 -1.65
C LEU A 49 -16.53 5.03 -1.08
N ILE A 50 -17.04 4.08 -0.31
CA ILE A 50 -18.36 4.20 0.32
C ILE A 50 -18.17 4.08 1.82
N VAL A 51 -18.69 5.06 2.55
CA VAL A 51 -18.70 5.07 4.02
C VAL A 51 -20.15 5.14 4.48
N SER A 52 -20.55 4.24 5.36
CA SER A 52 -21.93 4.17 5.84
C SER A 52 -22.03 3.72 7.30
N GLY A 53 -23.22 3.88 7.88
CA GLY A 53 -23.53 3.42 9.21
C GLY A 53 -23.24 4.44 10.33
N ASN A 54 -23.38 3.98 11.57
CA ASN A 54 -23.25 4.82 12.75
C ASN A 54 -21.80 5.13 13.13
N VAL A 55 -21.52 6.40 13.40
CA VAL A 55 -20.20 6.89 13.84
C VAL A 55 -20.33 7.57 15.20
N GLU A 56 -19.91 6.87 16.26
CA GLU A 56 -19.95 7.38 17.64
C GLU A 56 -18.64 7.99 18.11
N ARG A 57 -17.53 7.57 17.49
CA ARG A 57 -16.17 8.02 17.85
C ARG A 57 -15.30 8.17 16.62
N LYS A 58 -14.23 8.94 16.75
CA LYS A 58 -13.21 9.03 15.70
C LYS A 58 -12.68 7.64 15.37
N ARG A 59 -12.65 7.33 14.08
CA ARG A 59 -12.06 6.09 13.54
C ARG A 59 -11.04 6.46 12.48
N THR A 60 -10.00 5.65 12.38
CA THR A 60 -9.01 5.71 11.31
C THR A 60 -8.91 4.32 10.72
N THR A 61 -8.88 4.22 9.41
CA THR A 61 -8.70 2.97 8.69
C THR A 61 -7.84 3.21 7.46
N ARG A 62 -7.26 2.15 6.93
CA ARG A 62 -6.52 2.16 5.66
C ARG A 62 -7.36 1.44 4.62
N VAL A 63 -7.27 1.86 3.38
CA VAL A 63 -7.95 1.22 2.25
C VAL A 63 -6.97 1.01 1.12
N ASN A 64 -7.08 -0.12 0.44
CA ASN A 64 -6.34 -0.36 -0.79
C ASN A 64 -6.94 0.48 -1.93
N ILE A 65 -6.11 0.89 -2.86
CA ILE A 65 -6.49 1.62 -4.07
C ILE A 65 -6.20 0.72 -5.27
N TYR A 66 -7.10 0.71 -6.24
CA TYR A 66 -6.88 0.06 -7.53
C TYR A 66 -5.91 0.87 -8.37
N GLU A 67 -4.96 0.21 -9.03
CA GLU A 67 -3.87 0.80 -9.81
C GLU A 67 -3.04 1.80 -8.98
N PRO A 68 -2.33 1.35 -7.93
CA PRO A 68 -1.61 2.22 -7.01
C PRO A 68 -0.50 3.04 -7.67
N GLU A 69 0.12 2.55 -8.73
CA GLU A 69 1.10 3.28 -9.53
C GLU A 69 0.48 4.48 -10.25
N LYS A 70 -0.74 4.33 -10.79
CA LYS A 70 -1.47 5.44 -11.37
C LYS A 70 -1.93 6.44 -10.30
N PHE A 71 -2.35 5.94 -9.14
CA PHE A 71 -2.69 6.77 -8.00
C PHE A 71 -1.50 7.63 -7.55
N PHE A 72 -0.31 7.02 -7.45
CA PHE A 72 0.91 7.74 -7.10
C PHE A 72 1.20 8.86 -8.11
N MET A 73 1.22 8.55 -9.40
CA MET A 73 1.52 9.52 -10.45
C MET A 73 0.47 10.63 -10.53
N HIS A 74 -0.80 10.29 -10.37
CA HIS A 74 -1.89 11.27 -10.36
C HIS A 74 -1.74 12.24 -9.18
N THR A 75 -1.54 11.70 -7.98
CA THR A 75 -1.35 12.50 -6.77
C THR A 75 -0.08 13.36 -6.84
N LEU A 76 1.01 12.82 -7.40
CA LEU A 76 2.25 13.58 -7.64
C LEU A 76 1.99 14.76 -8.58
N GLN A 77 1.31 14.55 -9.70
CA GLN A 77 0.94 15.62 -10.62
C GLN A 77 0.10 16.69 -9.91
N GLU A 78 -0.95 16.31 -9.19
CA GLU A 78 -1.77 17.25 -8.41
C GLU A 78 -0.95 18.09 -7.42
N ARG A 79 0.05 17.48 -6.77
CA ARG A 79 0.94 18.20 -5.84
C ARG A 79 1.85 19.18 -6.56
N LEU A 80 2.40 18.79 -7.69
CA LEU A 80 3.26 19.67 -8.51
C LEU A 80 2.46 20.83 -9.10
N GLU A 81 1.23 20.59 -9.57
CA GLU A 81 0.31 21.62 -10.03
C GLU A 81 -0.04 22.62 -8.91
N ALA A 82 -0.27 22.13 -7.71
CA ALA A 82 -0.48 22.98 -6.54
C ALA A 82 0.76 23.84 -6.17
N CYS A 83 1.95 23.42 -6.58
CA CYS A 83 3.18 24.20 -6.48
C CYS A 83 3.41 25.14 -7.66
N GLY A 84 2.45 25.26 -8.59
CA GLY A 84 2.52 26.18 -9.74
C GLY A 84 3.12 25.58 -11.01
N MET A 85 3.43 24.28 -11.05
CA MET A 85 3.90 23.61 -12.26
C MET A 85 2.72 23.42 -13.23
N GLN A 86 2.99 23.61 -14.53
CA GLN A 86 2.01 23.38 -15.59
C GLN A 86 2.39 22.15 -16.40
N PHE A 87 1.41 21.30 -16.66
CA PHE A 87 1.57 20.10 -17.48
C PHE A 87 0.72 20.23 -18.74
N SER A 88 1.32 20.00 -19.91
CA SER A 88 0.60 19.98 -21.19
C SER A 88 -0.24 18.72 -21.36
N ASN A 89 0.17 17.62 -20.71
CA ASN A 89 -0.48 16.32 -20.78
C ASN A 89 -0.46 15.64 -19.40
N ARG A 90 -1.35 14.66 -19.25
CA ARG A 90 -1.27 13.75 -18.10
C ARG A 90 -0.04 12.85 -18.20
N TYR A 91 0.39 12.30 -17.07
CA TYR A 91 1.46 11.31 -17.00
C TYR A 91 1.18 10.11 -17.93
N ALA A 92 2.24 9.47 -18.40
CA ALA A 92 2.19 8.22 -19.14
C ALA A 92 3.23 7.24 -18.59
N PHE A 93 2.88 5.97 -18.58
CA PHE A 93 3.83 4.90 -18.29
C PHE A 93 4.51 4.46 -19.58
N LYS A 94 5.81 4.35 -19.55
CA LYS A 94 6.64 3.85 -20.67
C LYS A 94 7.64 2.85 -20.13
N GLU A 95 8.17 2.03 -21.02
CA GLU A 95 9.33 1.23 -20.71
C GLU A 95 10.48 2.13 -20.22
N MET A 96 11.33 1.56 -19.38
CA MET A 96 12.42 2.30 -18.74
C MET A 96 13.35 2.90 -19.80
N LEU A 97 13.56 4.20 -19.72
CA LEU A 97 14.58 4.88 -20.51
C LEU A 97 15.98 4.40 -20.10
N PRO A 98 16.96 4.38 -21.01
CA PRO A 98 18.35 4.14 -20.65
C PRO A 98 18.79 5.10 -19.54
N ILE A 99 19.49 4.58 -18.54
CA ILE A 99 19.96 5.37 -17.37
C ILE A 99 20.76 6.59 -17.81
N ASP A 100 21.54 6.46 -18.89
CA ASP A 100 22.37 7.53 -19.44
C ASP A 100 21.58 8.74 -20.00
N SER A 101 20.27 8.57 -20.22
CA SER A 101 19.38 9.64 -20.68
C SER A 101 18.63 10.33 -19.54
N CYS A 102 18.89 9.97 -18.28
CA CYS A 102 18.20 10.49 -17.12
C CYS A 102 19.15 11.18 -16.16
N SER A 103 18.72 12.29 -15.57
CA SER A 103 19.41 12.93 -14.45
C SER A 103 18.70 12.60 -13.14
N LEU A 104 19.46 12.17 -12.13
CA LEU A 104 18.91 11.97 -10.79
C LEU A 104 18.60 13.34 -10.18
N LEU A 105 17.32 13.60 -9.89
CA LEU A 105 16.87 14.83 -9.23
C LEU A 105 16.92 14.69 -7.71
N MET A 106 16.48 13.55 -7.20
CA MET A 106 16.40 13.31 -5.76
C MET A 106 16.45 11.81 -5.48
N ALA A 107 17.08 11.42 -4.40
CA ALA A 107 17.00 10.10 -3.82
C ALA A 107 16.32 10.18 -2.45
N TYR A 108 15.44 9.24 -2.18
CA TYR A 108 14.85 9.04 -0.86
C TYR A 108 15.31 7.70 -0.30
N GLU A 109 15.80 7.71 0.92
CA GLU A 109 16.28 6.52 1.60
C GLU A 109 15.49 6.31 2.89
N THR A 110 15.01 5.09 3.08
CA THR A 110 14.39 4.67 4.33
C THR A 110 15.36 3.76 5.08
N PRO A 111 15.77 4.12 6.30
CA PRO A 111 16.61 3.24 7.10
C PRO A 111 15.94 1.88 7.31
N ILE A 112 16.71 0.79 7.17
CA ILE A 112 16.18 -0.57 7.34
C ILE A 112 15.50 -0.76 8.69
N GLN A 113 16.01 -0.13 9.76
CA GLN A 113 15.42 -0.19 11.07
C GLN A 113 13.98 0.34 11.09
N ALA A 114 13.69 1.44 10.38
CA ALA A 114 12.33 2.00 10.29
C ALA A 114 11.38 1.03 9.56
N VAL A 115 11.87 0.35 8.51
CA VAL A 115 11.08 -0.67 7.80
C VAL A 115 10.78 -1.86 8.71
N LEU A 116 11.78 -2.34 9.45
CA LEU A 116 11.62 -3.46 10.39
C LEU A 116 10.68 -3.09 11.55
N ASP A 117 10.79 -1.88 12.08
CA ASP A 117 9.92 -1.40 13.15
C ASP A 117 8.46 -1.35 12.70
N GLU A 118 8.17 -0.79 11.52
CA GLU A 118 6.82 -0.76 10.95
C GLU A 118 6.31 -2.17 10.68
N MET A 119 7.13 -3.01 10.03
CA MET A 119 6.79 -4.40 9.70
C MET A 119 6.43 -5.21 10.95
N MET A 120 7.24 -5.12 11.99
CA MET A 120 7.09 -5.94 13.19
C MET A 120 6.03 -5.41 14.17
N LYS A 121 5.88 -4.08 14.30
CA LYS A 121 4.94 -3.47 15.26
C LYS A 121 3.53 -3.35 14.69
N GLU A 122 3.41 -2.97 13.42
CA GLU A 122 2.13 -2.78 12.75
C GLU A 122 1.67 -4.02 11.97
N SER A 123 2.50 -5.09 11.95
CA SER A 123 2.23 -6.30 11.16
C SER A 123 2.02 -5.99 9.68
N ASP A 124 2.93 -5.19 9.11
CA ASP A 124 2.83 -4.72 7.73
C ASP A 124 3.29 -5.79 6.75
N ASN A 125 2.33 -6.45 6.12
CA ASN A 125 2.56 -7.53 5.17
C ASN A 125 3.29 -7.04 3.90
N LEU A 126 3.03 -5.81 3.44
CA LEU A 126 3.68 -5.27 2.25
C LEU A 126 5.19 -5.08 2.47
N ASN A 127 5.56 -4.56 3.63
CA ASN A 127 6.97 -4.44 3.99
C ASN A 127 7.63 -5.82 4.12
N ALA A 128 6.95 -6.82 4.68
CA ALA A 128 7.48 -8.18 4.79
C ALA A 128 7.73 -8.81 3.41
N GLU A 129 6.78 -8.70 2.47
CA GLU A 129 6.95 -9.13 1.09
C GLU A 129 8.09 -8.37 0.39
N ALA A 130 8.14 -7.04 0.55
CA ALA A 130 9.20 -6.23 -0.02
C ALA A 130 10.59 -6.63 0.48
N MET A 131 10.71 -7.01 1.76
CA MET A 131 11.96 -7.49 2.35
C MET A 131 12.40 -8.83 1.76
N LEU A 132 11.48 -9.75 1.47
CA LEU A 132 11.80 -11.00 0.77
C LEU A 132 12.43 -10.72 -0.60
N TYR A 133 11.80 -9.85 -1.41
CA TYR A 133 12.35 -9.46 -2.72
C TYR A 133 13.64 -8.64 -2.61
N ARG A 134 13.77 -7.80 -1.59
CA ARG A 134 15.01 -7.05 -1.33
C ARG A 134 16.18 -7.96 -1.03
N LEU A 135 15.98 -9.00 -0.22
CA LEU A 135 16.98 -10.02 0.07
C LEU A 135 17.40 -10.75 -1.21
N ALA A 136 16.44 -11.14 -2.03
CA ALA A 136 16.70 -11.81 -3.31
C ALA A 136 17.43 -10.91 -4.31
N TRP A 137 17.06 -9.64 -4.42
CA TRP A 137 17.77 -8.66 -5.24
C TRP A 137 19.22 -8.48 -4.76
N GLN A 138 19.45 -8.36 -3.47
CA GLN A 138 20.78 -8.19 -2.91
C GLN A 138 21.69 -9.40 -3.20
N ALA A 139 21.11 -10.60 -3.22
CA ALA A 139 21.86 -11.82 -3.50
C ALA A 139 22.18 -12.00 -5.00
N THR A 140 21.35 -11.48 -5.91
CA THR A 140 21.43 -11.80 -7.35
C THR A 140 21.70 -10.60 -8.24
N GLY A 141 21.40 -9.37 -7.79
CA GLY A 141 21.39 -8.16 -8.61
C GLY A 141 20.25 -8.09 -9.63
N LYS A 142 19.37 -9.11 -9.71
CA LYS A 142 18.27 -9.15 -10.66
C LYS A 142 17.14 -8.22 -10.21
N ARG A 143 16.61 -7.38 -11.12
CA ARG A 143 15.49 -6.47 -10.85
C ARG A 143 14.12 -7.17 -10.81
N HIS A 144 13.99 -8.27 -11.54
CA HIS A 144 12.76 -9.05 -11.62
C HIS A 144 13.05 -10.47 -11.15
N LEU A 145 12.38 -10.88 -10.11
CA LEU A 145 12.46 -12.21 -9.52
C LEU A 145 11.04 -12.71 -9.30
N SER A 146 10.81 -13.98 -9.53
CA SER A 146 9.56 -14.62 -9.10
C SER A 146 9.56 -14.85 -7.59
N SER A 147 8.37 -15.07 -7.03
CA SER A 147 8.22 -15.44 -5.62
C SER A 147 9.02 -16.70 -5.30
N ASP A 148 8.95 -17.72 -6.16
CA ASP A 148 9.65 -18.99 -5.96
C ASP A 148 11.18 -18.82 -5.95
N GLU A 149 11.73 -17.97 -6.83
CA GLU A 149 13.17 -17.65 -6.81
C GLU A 149 13.56 -16.95 -5.50
N ALA A 150 12.76 -16.00 -5.05
CA ALA A 150 13.00 -15.27 -3.80
C ALA A 150 12.94 -16.18 -2.57
N ILE A 151 11.95 -17.07 -2.52
CA ILE A 151 11.79 -18.07 -1.44
C ILE A 151 12.96 -19.04 -1.42
N LYS A 152 13.41 -19.52 -2.58
CA LYS A 152 14.56 -20.39 -2.66
C LYS A 152 15.83 -19.75 -2.07
N LEU A 153 16.07 -18.49 -2.39
CA LEU A 153 17.19 -17.73 -1.82
C LEU A 153 17.05 -17.51 -0.30
N LEU A 154 15.84 -17.32 0.19
CA LEU A 154 15.57 -17.27 1.63
C LEU A 154 15.89 -18.61 2.29
N GLN A 155 15.49 -19.74 1.70
CA GLN A 155 15.80 -21.08 2.19
C GLN A 155 17.30 -21.33 2.25
N GLU A 156 18.06 -20.92 1.22
CA GLU A 156 19.53 -21.00 1.22
C GLU A 156 20.15 -20.19 2.38
N ARG A 157 19.56 -19.02 2.72
CA ARG A 157 20.00 -18.22 3.86
C ARG A 157 19.67 -18.88 5.22
N ILE A 158 18.52 -19.51 5.33
CA ILE A 158 18.12 -20.28 6.52
C ILE A 158 19.10 -21.43 6.76
N GLU A 159 19.52 -22.14 5.70
CA GLU A 159 20.52 -23.20 5.78
C GLU A 159 21.88 -22.66 6.17
N ALA A 160 22.29 -21.53 5.62
CA ALA A 160 23.55 -20.88 5.99
C ALA A 160 23.60 -20.44 7.47
N LEU A 161 22.44 -20.24 8.11
CA LEU A 161 22.31 -19.96 9.55
C LEU A 161 22.31 -21.24 10.41
N GLY A 162 22.44 -22.43 9.80
CA GLY A 162 22.49 -23.72 10.48
C GLY A 162 21.14 -24.41 10.70
N TYR A 163 20.06 -23.88 10.11
CA TYR A 163 18.75 -24.51 10.16
C TYR A 163 18.51 -25.38 8.91
N LYS A 164 17.69 -26.40 9.03
CA LYS A 164 17.30 -27.23 7.89
C LYS A 164 16.12 -26.59 7.18
N ALA A 165 16.30 -26.08 5.96
CA ALA A 165 15.24 -25.46 5.18
C ALA A 165 14.05 -26.39 4.94
N SER A 166 14.28 -27.71 4.85
CA SER A 166 13.23 -28.73 4.71
C SER A 166 12.24 -28.79 5.88
N ASN A 167 12.57 -28.21 7.03
CA ASN A 167 11.67 -28.13 8.18
C ASN A 167 10.68 -26.95 8.06
N TYR A 168 10.81 -26.13 7.06
CA TYR A 168 10.00 -24.93 6.88
C TYR A 168 9.35 -24.95 5.49
N ARG A 169 8.06 -24.77 5.44
CA ARG A 169 7.34 -24.51 4.21
C ARG A 169 7.06 -23.01 4.12
N ILE A 170 7.74 -22.32 3.22
CA ILE A 170 7.62 -20.89 3.01
C ILE A 170 6.93 -20.68 1.67
N VAL A 171 5.85 -19.92 1.67
CA VAL A 171 5.02 -19.64 0.48
C VAL A 171 4.99 -18.13 0.18
N ASP A 172 5.14 -17.31 1.22
CA ASP A 172 5.19 -15.85 1.13
C ASP A 172 6.14 -15.27 2.18
N GLY A 173 6.46 -14.00 2.04
CA GLY A 173 7.35 -13.28 2.98
C GLY A 173 6.65 -12.78 4.24
N CYS A 174 5.32 -12.65 4.20
CA CYS A 174 4.55 -12.05 5.29
C CYS A 174 3.90 -13.06 6.24
N GLY A 175 3.93 -14.36 5.91
CA GLY A 175 3.30 -15.38 6.72
C GLY A 175 1.77 -15.43 6.66
N LEU A 176 1.16 -14.72 5.70
CA LEU A 176 -0.30 -14.64 5.57
C LEU A 176 -0.91 -15.92 4.99
N SER A 177 -0.16 -16.63 4.16
CA SER A 177 -0.61 -17.89 3.58
C SER A 177 -0.79 -18.97 4.63
N ASN A 178 -1.96 -19.63 4.62
CA ASN A 178 -2.23 -20.81 5.45
C ASN A 178 -1.35 -22.03 5.10
N TYR A 179 -0.56 -21.94 4.05
CA TYR A 179 0.37 -22.98 3.61
C TYR A 179 1.80 -22.78 4.13
N ASN A 180 2.09 -21.67 4.83
CA ASN A 180 3.35 -21.53 5.55
C ASN A 180 3.40 -22.51 6.76
N ALA A 181 4.51 -23.19 6.97
CA ALA A 181 4.70 -24.15 8.06
C ALA A 181 6.18 -24.22 8.49
#